data_82a39f3d302a94d331157693189c5f4d
#
_entry.id   82a39f3d302a94d331157693189c5f4d
#
_cell.length_a   1.000
_cell.length_b   1.000
_cell.length_c   1.000
_cell.angle_alpha   90.00
_cell.angle_beta   90.00
_cell.angle_gamma   90.00
#
_symmetry.space_group_name_H-M   'P 1'
#
loop_
_entity.id
_entity.type
_entity.pdbx_description
1 polymer ?
#
loop_
_entity_poly.entity_id
_entity_poly.type
_entity_poly.pdbx_seq_one_letter_code
_entity_poly.pdbx_strand_id
1 'polypeptide(L)'
;MGLHLRYAEIFGKEISVSSMWLSKKEEEIDAIAKKWASVISNKYAREDAEEAARIVLRSGIVTELPELREADLGGKKRYFGLTRAQFHAAICEGDTGFIKVNKRAYKTWEKDSDDAIRGGWHAQRNSILHELGHYIDFCNDPDFFRSVEHEWNLDNVDKKLVKKQLSEYSLTNRAEFEAELNSAILSGKVFSEDILSLSHMKQTKTSIAKQLLDYGSGKNVCLPSEEVSKGFKDAMKVVFNQKGGSFSIDIMADSKVQKLIEAHADVLNRNIQRVEMSETMRKRLTRSNYIFSGMKTFHELNEAFPSLLDSNGNRKTFEAFLNDVRKIDNTYNSNYLRAEYNFVQSSAEMAAKWERFSEDGDRYNLQYRTANDGKVRPEHAALNGVTLPPSDPFWEEYYPPNGWNCRCTVVQ
;
A
#
# COMPACT_ATOMS: atom_id res chain seq x y z
N MET A 1 -16.86 -27.06 -1.98
CA MET A 1 -17.63 -26.19 -2.89
C MET A 1 -17.96 -24.82 -2.28
N GLY A 2 -18.22 -24.74 -0.96
CA GLY A 2 -18.67 -23.51 -0.28
C GLY A 2 -17.69 -22.31 -0.29
N LEU A 3 -16.38 -22.51 -0.10
CA LEU A 3 -15.40 -21.42 -0.03
C LEU A 3 -15.28 -20.61 -1.35
N HIS A 4 -15.43 -21.26 -2.49
CA HIS A 4 -15.32 -20.61 -3.81
C HIS A 4 -16.52 -19.74 -4.19
N LEU A 5 -17.74 -20.21 -3.88
CA LEU A 5 -18.98 -19.47 -4.14
C LEU A 5 -19.12 -18.28 -3.20
N ARG A 6 -18.69 -18.42 -1.94
CA ARG A 6 -18.66 -17.31 -0.97
C ARG A 6 -17.72 -16.18 -1.33
N TYR A 7 -16.55 -16.45 -1.90
CA TYR A 7 -15.66 -15.41 -2.39
C TYR A 7 -16.41 -14.48 -3.37
N ALA A 8 -17.11 -15.05 -4.35
CA ALA A 8 -17.85 -14.26 -5.35
C ALA A 8 -19.07 -13.53 -4.78
N GLU A 9 -19.80 -14.12 -3.83
CA GLU A 9 -20.99 -13.49 -3.21
C GLU A 9 -20.64 -12.37 -2.23
N ILE A 10 -19.63 -12.57 -1.40
CA ILE A 10 -19.15 -11.56 -0.44
C ILE A 10 -18.59 -10.36 -1.18
N PHE A 11 -17.80 -10.59 -2.22
CA PHE A 11 -17.24 -9.53 -3.06
C PHE A 11 -18.30 -8.73 -3.84
N GLY A 12 -19.41 -9.37 -4.25
CA GLY A 12 -20.47 -8.70 -5.00
C GLY A 12 -21.41 -7.82 -4.16
N LYS A 13 -21.70 -8.18 -2.92
CA LYS A 13 -22.69 -7.48 -2.07
C LYS A 13 -22.08 -6.36 -1.19
N GLU A 14 -20.83 -6.48 -0.73
CA GLU A 14 -20.22 -5.52 0.21
C GLU A 14 -19.46 -4.36 -0.48
N ILE A 15 -19.22 -4.43 -1.78
CA ILE A 15 -18.56 -3.35 -2.53
C ILE A 15 -19.32 -2.02 -2.40
N SER A 16 -20.67 -2.05 -2.25
CA SER A 16 -21.48 -0.84 -2.25
C SER A 16 -21.47 -0.05 -0.93
N VAL A 17 -21.35 -0.71 0.23
CA VAL A 17 -21.42 -0.03 1.56
C VAL A 17 -20.04 0.40 2.04
N SER A 18 -19.02 -0.43 1.83
CA SER A 18 -17.63 -0.06 2.14
C SER A 18 -17.09 1.01 1.21
N SER A 19 -17.57 1.08 -0.04
CA SER A 19 -17.16 2.09 -1.02
C SER A 19 -17.46 3.52 -0.57
N MET A 20 -18.62 3.75 0.07
CA MET A 20 -19.04 5.08 0.50
C MET A 20 -18.23 5.60 1.69
N TRP A 21 -17.83 4.71 2.60
CA TRP A 21 -17.00 5.07 3.77
C TRP A 21 -15.53 5.31 3.39
N LEU A 22 -15.00 4.48 2.50
CA LEU A 22 -13.63 4.60 1.99
C LEU A 22 -13.45 5.82 1.09
N SER A 23 -14.47 6.17 0.28
CA SER A 23 -14.42 7.38 -0.56
C SER A 23 -14.36 8.65 0.29
N LYS A 24 -15.08 8.72 1.41
CA LYS A 24 -15.03 9.86 2.33
C LYS A 24 -13.65 10.04 2.96
N LYS A 25 -13.03 8.95 3.42
CA LYS A 25 -11.68 8.99 3.99
C LYS A 25 -10.63 9.41 2.95
N GLU A 26 -10.76 8.98 1.71
CA GLU A 26 -9.86 9.39 0.62
C GLU A 26 -10.04 10.86 0.23
N GLU A 27 -11.26 11.37 0.23
CA GLU A 27 -11.54 12.79 0.00
C GLU A 27 -10.90 13.65 1.10
N GLU A 28 -10.93 13.20 2.36
CA GLU A 28 -10.25 13.86 3.48
C GLU A 28 -8.73 13.84 3.31
N ILE A 29 -8.13 12.70 2.96
CA ILE A 29 -6.69 12.57 2.70
C ILE A 29 -6.27 13.47 1.53
N ASP A 30 -7.03 13.46 0.44
CA ASP A 30 -6.74 14.27 -0.73
C ASP A 30 -6.83 15.78 -0.43
N ALA A 31 -7.84 16.19 0.36
CA ALA A 31 -7.98 17.57 0.81
C ALA A 31 -6.81 18.01 1.71
N ILE A 32 -6.37 17.16 2.65
CA ILE A 32 -5.21 17.42 3.52
C ILE A 32 -3.94 17.52 2.68
N ALA A 33 -3.70 16.58 1.77
CA ALA A 33 -2.52 16.55 0.91
C ALA A 33 -2.43 17.82 0.02
N LYS A 34 -3.53 18.20 -0.64
CA LYS A 34 -3.62 19.41 -1.45
C LYS A 34 -3.37 20.68 -0.64
N LYS A 35 -4.01 20.78 0.55
CA LYS A 35 -3.80 21.92 1.45
C LYS A 35 -2.34 21.99 1.91
N TRP A 36 -1.76 20.88 2.30
CA TRP A 36 -0.37 20.81 2.75
C TRP A 36 0.61 21.23 1.65
N ALA A 37 0.42 20.75 0.44
CA ALA A 37 1.29 21.04 -0.70
C ALA A 37 1.05 22.44 -1.32
N SER A 38 -0.06 23.13 -0.98
CA SER A 38 -0.46 24.40 -1.59
C SER A 38 0.55 25.53 -1.43
N VAL A 39 1.44 25.43 -0.44
CA VAL A 39 2.53 26.41 -0.19
C VAL A 39 3.62 26.37 -1.27
N ILE A 40 3.66 25.30 -2.09
CA ILE A 40 4.66 25.12 -3.15
C ILE A 40 4.17 25.77 -4.44
N SER A 41 4.92 26.74 -4.94
CA SER A 41 4.57 27.51 -6.15
C SER A 41 4.77 26.71 -7.45
N ASN A 42 5.82 25.86 -7.52
CA ASN A 42 6.10 25.04 -8.69
C ASN A 42 5.13 23.87 -8.79
N LYS A 43 4.50 23.70 -9.98
CA LYS A 43 3.48 22.67 -10.23
C LYS A 43 4.02 21.25 -9.97
N TYR A 44 5.15 20.89 -10.51
CA TYR A 44 5.72 19.53 -10.44
C TYR A 44 6.16 19.16 -9.03
N ALA A 45 6.84 20.09 -8.33
CA ALA A 45 7.21 19.89 -6.93
C ALA A 45 5.99 19.79 -6.02
N ARG A 46 4.90 20.51 -6.34
CA ARG A 46 3.63 20.42 -5.61
C ARG A 46 2.93 19.07 -5.84
N GLU A 47 2.93 18.56 -7.07
CA GLU A 47 2.38 17.23 -7.38
C GLU A 47 3.13 16.12 -6.62
N ASP A 48 4.47 16.18 -6.55
CA ASP A 48 5.26 15.26 -5.74
C ASP A 48 4.96 15.38 -4.24
N ALA A 49 4.74 16.59 -3.74
CA ALA A 49 4.37 16.82 -2.34
C ALA A 49 2.97 16.24 -2.03
N GLU A 50 2.01 16.46 -2.92
CA GLU A 50 0.67 15.88 -2.77
C GLU A 50 0.72 14.35 -2.77
N GLU A 51 1.49 13.75 -3.67
CA GLU A 51 1.64 12.30 -3.75
C GLU A 51 2.32 11.75 -2.49
N ALA A 52 3.42 12.35 -2.04
CA ALA A 52 4.12 11.96 -0.82
C ALA A 52 3.21 12.05 0.42
N ALA A 53 2.44 13.13 0.54
CA ALA A 53 1.48 13.31 1.63
C ALA A 53 0.40 12.21 1.62
N ARG A 54 -0.16 11.89 0.45
CA ARG A 54 -1.16 10.81 0.31
C ARG A 54 -0.60 9.46 0.73
N ILE A 55 0.61 9.12 0.30
CA ILE A 55 1.28 7.86 0.66
C ILE A 55 1.42 7.75 2.18
N VAL A 56 1.93 8.79 2.82
CA VAL A 56 2.17 8.80 4.27
C VAL A 56 0.86 8.75 5.06
N LEU A 57 -0.13 9.57 4.72
CA LEU A 57 -1.43 9.59 5.41
C LEU A 57 -2.21 8.28 5.24
N ARG A 58 -2.17 7.67 4.05
CA ARG A 58 -2.80 6.37 3.80
C ARG A 58 -2.16 5.25 4.60
N SER A 59 -0.86 5.32 4.85
CA SER A 59 -0.18 4.31 5.66
C SER A 59 -0.73 4.23 7.08
N GLY A 60 -1.24 5.35 7.60
CA GLY A 60 -1.71 5.46 8.99
C GLY A 60 -0.59 5.38 10.03
N ILE A 61 0.68 5.46 9.61
CA ILE A 61 1.85 5.41 10.49
C ILE A 61 1.95 6.70 11.30
N VAL A 62 1.66 7.83 10.66
CA VAL A 62 1.53 9.13 11.31
C VAL A 62 0.18 9.76 10.96
N THR A 63 -0.36 10.56 11.87
CA THR A 63 -1.65 11.24 11.71
C THR A 63 -1.51 12.68 11.24
N GLU A 64 -0.32 13.24 11.39
CA GLU A 64 -0.01 14.63 11.06
C GLU A 64 1.23 14.68 10.17
N LEU A 65 1.30 15.69 9.32
CA LEU A 65 2.44 15.97 8.47
C LEU A 65 3.24 17.14 9.07
N PRO A 66 4.58 17.16 8.90
CA PRO A 66 5.38 18.30 9.32
C PRO A 66 5.03 19.53 8.48
N GLU A 67 5.34 20.72 8.96
CA GLU A 67 5.14 21.94 8.18
C GLU A 67 5.96 21.90 6.89
N LEU A 68 5.39 22.37 5.78
CA LEU A 68 6.05 22.43 4.49
C LEU A 68 6.32 23.89 4.14
N ARG A 69 7.56 24.21 3.73
CA ARG A 69 8.00 25.57 3.41
C ARG A 69 8.78 25.62 2.10
N GLU A 70 8.55 26.64 1.30
CA GLU A 70 9.46 26.99 0.23
C GLU A 70 10.65 27.79 0.77
N ALA A 71 11.87 27.45 0.36
CA ALA A 71 13.08 28.14 0.77
C ALA A 71 14.16 28.14 -0.32
N ASP A 72 15.14 29.01 -0.18
CA ASP A 72 16.38 28.95 -0.93
C ASP A 72 17.41 28.18 -0.10
N LEU A 73 17.67 26.92 -0.48
CA LEU A 73 18.68 26.08 0.18
C LEU A 73 20.09 26.24 -0.43
N GLY A 74 20.26 27.25 -1.30
CA GLY A 74 21.53 27.48 -2.02
C GLY A 74 21.73 26.50 -3.18
N GLY A 75 22.82 26.71 -3.89
CA GLY A 75 23.20 25.94 -5.08
C GLY A 75 24.15 24.79 -4.82
N LYS A 76 24.24 24.26 -3.59
CA LYS A 76 25.14 23.15 -3.27
C LYS A 76 24.69 21.88 -3.98
N LYS A 77 25.53 21.34 -4.85
CA LYS A 77 25.33 20.03 -5.48
C LYS A 77 25.66 18.95 -4.44
N ARG A 78 24.72 18.06 -4.17
CA ARG A 78 24.97 16.77 -3.54
C ARG A 78 25.22 15.70 -4.61
N TYR A 79 25.47 14.46 -4.22
CA TYR A 79 25.88 13.33 -5.08
C TYR A 79 25.05 13.15 -6.37
N PHE A 80 23.77 13.55 -6.36
CA PHE A 80 22.82 13.40 -7.48
C PHE A 80 22.26 14.73 -8.00
N GLY A 81 22.93 15.86 -7.76
CA GLY A 81 22.50 17.16 -8.25
C GLY A 81 22.17 18.16 -7.13
N LEU A 82 21.33 19.13 -7.44
CA LEU A 82 20.90 20.16 -6.49
C LEU A 82 19.96 19.56 -5.43
N THR A 83 20.21 19.83 -4.15
CA THR A 83 19.29 19.43 -3.07
C THR A 83 17.89 19.99 -3.33
N ARG A 84 16.89 19.13 -3.45
CA ARG A 84 15.51 19.50 -3.76
C ARG A 84 14.69 19.82 -2.53
N ALA A 85 14.85 19.03 -1.47
CA ALA A 85 14.17 19.21 -0.20
C ALA A 85 15.11 18.88 0.96
N GLN A 86 14.74 19.27 2.18
CA GLN A 86 15.44 18.93 3.41
C GLN A 86 14.49 18.96 4.60
N PHE A 87 14.46 17.88 5.39
CA PHE A 87 13.76 17.83 6.67
C PHE A 87 14.63 18.49 7.76
N HIS A 88 13.98 19.26 8.62
CA HIS A 88 14.54 19.86 9.81
C HIS A 88 13.75 19.37 11.03
N ALA A 89 14.41 18.65 11.93
CA ALA A 89 13.81 18.20 13.17
C ALA A 89 13.36 19.39 14.05
N ALA A 90 12.39 19.12 14.89
CA ALA A 90 11.90 20.08 15.87
C ALA A 90 13.00 20.52 16.85
N ILE A 91 13.02 21.80 17.21
CA ILE A 91 13.95 22.37 18.20
C ILE A 91 13.36 22.30 19.58
N CYS A 92 12.02 22.45 19.71
CA CYS A 92 11.29 22.45 20.97
C CYS A 92 10.38 21.23 21.11
N GLU A 93 10.10 20.85 22.36
CA GLU A 93 9.13 19.80 22.64
C GLU A 93 7.72 20.20 22.15
N GLY A 94 7.06 19.28 21.43
CA GLY A 94 5.74 19.53 20.82
C GLY A 94 5.76 20.10 19.41
N ASP A 95 6.94 20.43 18.85
CA ASP A 95 7.08 20.80 17.45
C ASP A 95 7.32 19.55 16.59
N THR A 96 6.67 19.44 15.44
CA THR A 96 6.80 18.31 14.51
C THR A 96 7.94 18.46 13.51
N GLY A 97 8.71 19.57 13.58
CA GLY A 97 9.70 19.88 12.55
C GLY A 97 9.05 20.41 11.26
N PHE A 98 9.87 20.60 10.25
CA PHE A 98 9.40 21.11 8.94
C PHE A 98 10.26 20.61 7.79
N ILE A 99 9.68 20.60 6.58
CA ILE A 99 10.40 20.30 5.33
C ILE A 99 10.56 21.59 4.54
N LYS A 100 11.79 21.90 4.13
CA LYS A 100 12.10 22.98 3.16
C LYS A 100 12.23 22.42 1.76
N VAL A 101 11.49 22.99 0.81
CA VAL A 101 11.58 22.69 -0.62
C VAL A 101 12.38 23.78 -1.30
N ASN A 102 13.42 23.39 -2.04
CA ASN A 102 14.40 24.31 -2.64
C ASN A 102 13.90 24.92 -3.94
N LYS A 103 13.56 26.21 -3.93
CA LYS A 103 13.14 26.95 -5.13
C LYS A 103 14.17 26.91 -6.27
N ARG A 104 15.46 26.84 -5.99
CA ARG A 104 16.50 26.74 -7.02
C ARG A 104 16.47 25.40 -7.76
N ALA A 105 15.89 24.38 -7.18
CA ALA A 105 15.79 23.05 -7.78
C ALA A 105 14.57 22.87 -8.71
N TYR A 106 13.67 23.85 -8.86
CA TYR A 106 12.43 23.70 -9.63
C TYR A 106 12.64 23.29 -11.08
N LYS A 107 13.69 23.80 -11.73
CA LYS A 107 14.06 23.38 -13.10
C LYS A 107 14.42 21.90 -13.21
N THR A 108 14.88 21.27 -12.13
CA THR A 108 15.17 19.83 -12.12
C THR A 108 13.90 19.00 -12.00
N TRP A 109 12.87 19.49 -11.31
CA TRP A 109 11.55 18.85 -11.28
C TRP A 109 10.87 18.89 -12.65
N GLU A 110 10.92 20.03 -13.34
CA GLU A 110 10.41 20.18 -14.70
C GLU A 110 11.09 19.21 -15.66
N LYS A 111 12.41 19.09 -15.61
CA LYS A 111 13.17 18.17 -16.46
C LYS A 111 12.86 16.69 -16.18
N ASP A 112 12.70 16.30 -14.92
CA ASP A 112 12.43 14.91 -14.54
C ASP A 112 10.99 14.49 -14.84
N SER A 113 10.05 15.43 -15.03
CA SER A 113 8.70 15.14 -15.50
C SER A 113 8.66 14.71 -16.97
N ASP A 114 9.61 15.17 -17.77
CA ASP A 114 9.71 14.84 -19.20
C ASP A 114 10.54 13.56 -19.43
N ASP A 115 11.54 13.30 -18.59
CA ASP A 115 12.36 12.10 -18.64
C ASP A 115 11.65 10.95 -17.90
N ALA A 116 10.97 10.11 -18.66
CA ALA A 116 10.34 8.89 -18.14
C ALA A 116 11.34 8.04 -17.36
N ILE A 117 11.19 8.04 -16.02
CA ILE A 117 11.53 6.89 -15.19
C ILE A 117 13.02 6.52 -15.18
N ARG A 118 13.80 7.12 -14.35
CA ARG A 118 14.98 6.48 -13.83
C ARG A 118 14.54 5.29 -12.95
N GLY A 119 15.04 4.10 -13.24
CA GLY A 119 14.66 2.85 -12.60
C GLY A 119 15.07 2.75 -11.13
N GLY A 120 14.46 3.54 -10.31
CA GLY A 120 14.60 3.54 -8.86
C GLY A 120 13.23 3.50 -8.20
N TRP A 121 13.14 3.03 -6.98
CA TRP A 121 11.95 3.09 -6.16
C TRP A 121 11.66 4.54 -5.72
N HIS A 122 10.55 4.78 -5.05
CA HIS A 122 9.89 6.08 -4.93
C HIS A 122 10.75 7.23 -4.37
N ALA A 123 11.64 6.99 -3.41
CA ALA A 123 12.49 8.06 -2.85
C ALA A 123 13.46 8.65 -3.87
N GLN A 124 13.91 7.89 -4.85
CA GLN A 124 14.73 8.42 -5.95
C GLN A 124 13.94 9.30 -6.92
N ARG A 125 12.60 9.16 -6.94
CA ARG A 125 11.69 9.95 -7.77
C ARG A 125 11.10 11.12 -7.02
N ASN A 126 10.74 10.91 -5.74
CA ASN A 126 10.05 11.87 -4.90
C ASN A 126 10.93 12.26 -3.71
N SER A 127 11.69 13.32 -3.87
CA SER A 127 12.57 13.84 -2.81
C SER A 127 11.79 14.27 -1.56
N ILE A 128 10.52 14.64 -1.69
CA ILE A 128 9.68 15.04 -0.55
C ILE A 128 9.26 13.80 0.25
N LEU A 129 9.02 12.67 -0.41
CA LEU A 129 8.77 11.40 0.27
C LEU A 129 9.99 10.92 1.05
N HIS A 130 11.20 11.13 0.52
CA HIS A 130 12.44 10.86 1.24
C HIS A 130 12.53 11.69 2.53
N GLU A 131 12.23 12.99 2.46
CA GLU A 131 12.23 13.86 3.65
C GLU A 131 11.14 13.49 4.66
N LEU A 132 10.00 12.99 4.20
CA LEU A 132 9.00 12.38 5.08
C LEU A 132 9.48 11.06 5.70
N GLY A 133 10.41 10.35 5.05
CA GLY A 133 11.11 9.21 5.65
C GLY A 133 11.93 9.61 6.89
N HIS A 134 12.65 10.73 6.82
CA HIS A 134 13.33 11.33 7.98
C HIS A 134 12.37 11.78 9.06
N TYR A 135 11.25 12.40 8.68
CA TYR A 135 10.21 12.81 9.63
C TYR A 135 9.62 11.60 10.39
N ILE A 136 9.38 10.50 9.70
CA ILE A 136 8.86 9.28 10.33
C ILE A 136 9.88 8.67 11.28
N ASP A 137 11.17 8.67 10.92
CA ASP A 137 12.24 8.23 11.82
C ASP A 137 12.32 9.12 13.06
N PHE A 138 12.21 10.43 12.89
CA PHE A 138 12.10 11.39 13.99
C PHE A 138 10.87 11.13 14.87
N CYS A 139 9.70 10.83 14.30
CA CYS A 139 8.50 10.48 15.07
C CYS A 139 8.64 9.14 15.78
N ASN A 140 9.43 8.21 15.24
CA ASN A 140 9.66 6.90 15.83
C ASN A 140 10.56 6.98 17.08
N ASP A 141 11.67 7.71 16.98
CA ASP A 141 12.63 7.91 18.07
C ASP A 141 13.37 9.27 17.92
N PRO A 142 12.83 10.36 18.50
CA PRO A 142 13.44 11.68 18.37
C PRO A 142 14.86 11.78 18.94
N ASP A 143 15.15 11.04 19.99
CA ASP A 143 16.45 11.08 20.67
C ASP A 143 17.51 10.37 19.83
N PHE A 144 17.15 9.20 19.29
CA PHE A 144 17.99 8.51 18.32
C PHE A 144 18.24 9.36 17.09
N PHE A 145 17.18 9.92 16.49
CA PHE A 145 17.30 10.77 15.29
C PHE A 145 18.27 11.94 15.50
N ARG A 146 18.24 12.58 16.68
CA ARG A 146 19.16 13.69 17.00
C ARG A 146 20.59 13.23 17.32
N SER A 147 20.76 12.03 17.88
CA SER A 147 22.06 11.50 18.28
C SER A 147 22.83 10.85 17.13
N VAL A 148 22.12 10.34 16.12
CA VAL A 148 22.67 9.60 14.98
C VAL A 148 23.20 10.55 13.88
N GLU A 149 23.88 11.59 14.28
CA GLU A 149 24.63 12.39 13.30
C GLU A 149 25.76 11.55 12.69
N HIS A 150 25.48 10.91 11.56
CA HIS A 150 26.48 10.59 10.53
C HIS A 150 27.40 9.36 10.76
N GLU A 151 27.47 8.75 11.92
CA GLU A 151 28.33 7.57 12.12
C GLU A 151 27.55 6.27 11.85
N TRP A 152 27.77 5.68 10.70
CA TRP A 152 27.32 4.32 10.43
C TRP A 152 28.53 3.42 10.23
N ASN A 153 28.78 2.51 11.17
CA ASN A 153 29.79 1.48 10.99
C ASN A 153 29.32 0.48 9.95
N LEU A 154 29.90 0.53 8.77
CA LEU A 154 29.60 -0.32 7.63
C LEU A 154 30.47 -1.59 7.57
N ASP A 155 31.28 -1.88 8.58
CA ASP A 155 32.23 -3.00 8.53
C ASP A 155 31.53 -4.37 8.45
N ASN A 156 30.37 -4.49 9.09
CA ASN A 156 29.57 -5.72 9.09
C ASN A 156 28.34 -5.65 8.20
N VAL A 157 28.25 -4.65 7.31
CA VAL A 157 27.10 -4.47 6.43
C VAL A 157 27.41 -4.99 5.02
N ASP A 158 26.55 -5.87 4.49
CA ASP A 158 26.63 -6.26 3.09
C ASP A 158 26.21 -5.08 2.17
N LYS A 159 27.19 -4.28 1.81
CA LYS A 159 26.99 -3.11 0.94
C LYS A 159 26.39 -3.46 -0.42
N LYS A 160 26.66 -4.68 -0.94
CA LYS A 160 26.09 -5.12 -2.24
C LYS A 160 24.61 -5.40 -2.09
N LEU A 161 24.23 -6.04 -0.97
CA LEU A 161 22.83 -6.33 -0.65
C LEU A 161 22.04 -5.02 -0.46
N VAL A 162 22.58 -4.07 0.32
CA VAL A 162 21.96 -2.75 0.53
C VAL A 162 21.79 -2.00 -0.78
N LYS A 163 22.82 -1.89 -1.62
CA LYS A 163 22.72 -1.28 -2.94
C LYS A 163 21.68 -1.95 -3.83
N LYS A 164 21.56 -3.28 -3.78
CA LYS A 164 20.62 -4.05 -4.60
C LYS A 164 19.16 -3.87 -4.14
N GLN A 165 18.92 -3.92 -2.84
CA GLN A 165 17.57 -3.87 -2.30
C GLN A 165 17.10 -2.45 -2.00
N LEU A 166 17.98 -1.55 -1.66
CA LEU A 166 17.65 -0.18 -1.30
C LEU A 166 18.24 0.83 -2.30
N SER A 167 19.38 1.42 -2.00
CA SER A 167 20.06 2.35 -2.91
C SER A 167 21.54 2.51 -2.54
N GLU A 168 22.34 3.09 -3.44
CA GLU A 168 23.69 3.51 -3.10
C GLU A 168 23.71 4.68 -2.10
N TYR A 169 22.71 5.55 -2.20
CA TYR A 169 22.57 6.72 -1.33
C TYR A 169 22.32 6.34 0.13
N SER A 170 21.62 5.25 0.40
CA SER A 170 21.40 4.71 1.75
C SER A 170 22.70 4.31 2.49
N LEU A 171 23.83 4.20 1.79
CA LEU A 171 25.15 3.94 2.39
C LEU A 171 25.89 5.21 2.81
N THR A 172 25.32 6.40 2.62
CA THR A 172 25.96 7.68 2.95
C THR A 172 26.14 7.85 4.46
N ASN A 173 25.09 7.61 5.23
CA ASN A 173 25.08 7.63 6.68
C ASN A 173 23.83 6.93 7.21
N ARG A 174 23.72 6.80 8.53
CA ARG A 174 22.60 6.09 9.19
C ARG A 174 21.25 6.74 8.95
N ALA A 175 21.17 8.07 9.04
CA ALA A 175 19.92 8.80 8.86
C ALA A 175 19.38 8.63 7.43
N GLU A 176 20.26 8.68 6.43
CA GLU A 176 19.87 8.46 5.03
C GLU A 176 19.40 7.01 4.80
N PHE A 177 20.01 6.02 5.48
CA PHE A 177 19.53 4.63 5.40
C PHE A 177 18.10 4.49 5.95
N GLU A 178 17.82 5.04 7.12
CA GLU A 178 16.48 4.96 7.72
C GLU A 178 15.44 5.70 6.85
N ALA A 179 15.76 6.89 6.34
CA ALA A 179 14.86 7.65 5.47
C ALA A 179 14.57 6.91 4.15
N GLU A 180 15.60 6.36 3.51
CA GLU A 180 15.47 5.55 2.29
C GLU A 180 14.64 4.30 2.54
N LEU A 181 14.88 3.59 3.66
CA LEU A 181 14.14 2.40 4.04
C LEU A 181 12.67 2.72 4.32
N ASN A 182 12.40 3.75 5.15
CA ASN A 182 11.05 4.16 5.50
C ASN A 182 10.23 4.55 4.26
N SER A 183 10.80 5.39 3.40
CA SER A 183 10.12 5.83 2.17
C SER A 183 9.90 4.68 1.19
N ALA A 184 10.83 3.72 1.10
CA ALA A 184 10.67 2.54 0.26
C ALA A 184 9.58 1.58 0.79
N ILE A 185 9.54 1.36 2.11
CA ILE A 185 8.47 0.58 2.76
C ILE A 185 7.10 1.23 2.52
N LEU A 186 7.01 2.54 2.68
CA LEU A 186 5.78 3.31 2.43
C LEU A 186 5.33 3.22 0.97
N SER A 187 6.27 3.09 0.05
CA SER A 187 5.99 2.85 -1.38
C SER A 187 5.60 1.40 -1.68
N GLY A 188 5.44 0.56 -0.67
CA GLY A 188 5.01 -0.84 -0.80
C GLY A 188 6.15 -1.84 -1.03
N LYS A 189 7.42 -1.43 -0.92
CA LYS A 189 8.55 -2.34 -1.09
C LYS A 189 8.72 -3.27 0.11
N VAL A 190 9.02 -4.53 -0.18
CA VAL A 190 9.28 -5.58 0.82
C VAL A 190 10.76 -5.91 0.80
N PHE A 191 11.34 -6.12 1.98
CA PHE A 191 12.75 -6.34 2.20
C PHE A 191 13.04 -7.68 2.87
N SER A 192 14.23 -8.21 2.65
CA SER A 192 14.73 -9.37 3.40
C SER A 192 14.96 -9.00 4.88
N GLU A 193 14.94 -10.02 5.75
CA GLU A 193 15.23 -9.83 7.17
C GLU A 193 16.62 -9.23 7.39
N ASP A 194 17.60 -9.53 6.51
CA ASP A 194 18.95 -8.97 6.60
C ASP A 194 18.96 -7.45 6.47
N ILE A 195 18.13 -6.88 5.59
CA ILE A 195 17.99 -5.42 5.46
C ILE A 195 17.22 -4.84 6.65
N LEU A 196 16.09 -5.45 7.02
CA LEU A 196 15.27 -4.96 8.14
C LEU A 196 16.02 -5.00 9.47
N SER A 197 16.93 -5.98 9.67
CA SER A 197 17.74 -6.10 10.87
C SER A 197 18.78 -4.98 11.04
N LEU A 198 19.14 -4.30 9.94
CA LEU A 198 20.02 -3.14 10.00
C LEU A 198 19.31 -1.89 10.54
N SER A 199 18.01 -1.83 10.50
CA SER A 199 17.24 -0.66 10.93
C SER A 199 17.12 -0.56 12.44
N HIS A 200 17.13 0.70 12.93
CA HIS A 200 16.84 1.04 14.32
C HIS A 200 15.43 0.61 14.76
N MET A 201 14.49 0.51 13.83
CA MET A 201 13.13 0.02 14.10
C MET A 201 13.10 -1.34 14.83
N LYS A 202 14.09 -2.20 14.63
CA LYS A 202 14.21 -3.48 15.36
C LYS A 202 14.49 -3.32 16.85
N GLN A 203 15.02 -2.18 17.26
CA GLN A 203 15.40 -1.88 18.66
C GLN A 203 14.30 -1.11 19.37
N THR A 204 13.42 -0.43 18.64
CA THR A 204 12.30 0.35 19.18
C THR A 204 11.04 -0.52 19.33
N LYS A 205 10.20 -0.17 20.33
CA LYS A 205 8.91 -0.85 20.57
C LYS A 205 7.70 0.05 20.26
N THR A 206 7.92 1.08 19.47
CA THR A 206 6.87 2.03 19.09
C THR A 206 5.86 1.39 18.14
N SER A 207 4.66 1.98 18.06
CA SER A 207 3.65 1.59 17.07
C SER A 207 4.12 1.84 15.64
N ILE A 208 4.91 2.91 15.43
CA ILE A 208 5.52 3.28 14.16
C ILE A 208 6.47 2.18 13.68
N ALA A 209 7.45 1.81 14.53
CA ALA A 209 8.41 0.76 14.21
C ALA A 209 7.73 -0.58 13.90
N LYS A 210 6.72 -0.96 14.71
CA LYS A 210 5.97 -2.20 14.48
C LYS A 210 5.28 -2.19 13.12
N GLN A 211 4.58 -1.10 12.76
CA GLN A 211 3.88 -1.00 11.49
C GLN A 211 4.84 -1.00 10.29
N LEU A 212 5.96 -0.25 10.38
CA LEU A 212 6.97 -0.24 9.33
C LEU A 212 7.61 -1.61 9.12
N LEU A 213 7.94 -2.32 10.20
CA LEU A 213 8.47 -3.69 10.10
C LEU A 213 7.45 -4.68 9.53
N ASP A 214 6.18 -4.55 9.88
CA ASP A 214 5.11 -5.38 9.32
C ASP A 214 4.90 -5.10 7.82
N TYR A 215 4.98 -3.84 7.39
CA TYR A 215 4.96 -3.49 5.98
C TYR A 215 6.24 -3.96 5.26
N GLY A 216 7.41 -3.63 5.77
CA GLY A 216 8.69 -3.95 5.17
C GLY A 216 8.98 -5.45 5.08
N SER A 217 8.52 -6.25 6.04
CA SER A 217 8.58 -7.72 5.98
C SER A 217 7.45 -8.33 5.12
N GLY A 218 6.51 -7.50 4.64
CA GLY A 218 5.33 -7.91 3.90
C GLY A 218 4.31 -8.70 4.74
N LYS A 219 4.35 -8.65 6.07
CA LYS A 219 3.28 -9.18 6.93
C LYS A 219 1.99 -8.41 6.76
N ASN A 220 2.11 -7.16 6.38
CA ASN A 220 1.02 -6.29 5.99
C ASN A 220 1.41 -5.58 4.69
N VAL A 221 0.48 -4.90 4.02
CA VAL A 221 0.77 -4.18 2.77
C VAL A 221 0.71 -2.69 3.00
N CYS A 222 1.79 -1.99 2.67
CA CYS A 222 1.77 -0.55 2.48
C CYS A 222 1.40 -0.26 1.01
N LEU A 223 0.35 0.50 0.81
CA LEU A 223 -0.22 0.78 -0.52
C LEU A 223 -0.15 2.28 -0.84
N PRO A 224 -0.07 2.62 -2.13
CA PRO A 224 -0.02 1.74 -3.31
C PRO A 224 1.34 1.05 -3.48
N SER A 225 1.36 -0.18 -3.99
CA SER A 225 2.62 -0.81 -4.40
C SER A 225 3.08 -0.25 -5.75
N GLU A 226 4.39 -0.19 -5.97
CA GLU A 226 4.94 0.35 -7.22
C GLU A 226 4.50 -0.45 -8.45
N GLU A 227 4.45 -1.78 -8.33
CA GLU A 227 4.04 -2.67 -9.40
C GLU A 227 2.58 -2.44 -9.80
N VAL A 228 1.70 -2.27 -8.82
CA VAL A 228 0.27 -1.99 -9.05
C VAL A 228 0.09 -0.61 -9.69
N SER A 229 0.72 0.43 -9.17
CA SER A 229 0.62 1.79 -9.71
C SER A 229 1.14 1.89 -11.15
N LYS A 230 2.25 1.21 -11.45
CA LYS A 230 2.79 1.12 -12.80
C LYS A 230 1.86 0.31 -13.72
N GLY A 231 1.37 -0.83 -13.24
CA GLY A 231 0.43 -1.69 -13.96
C GLY A 231 -0.85 -0.93 -14.32
N PHE A 232 -1.40 -0.17 -13.37
CA PHE A 232 -2.57 0.69 -13.60
C PHE A 232 -2.31 1.72 -14.72
N LYS A 233 -1.22 2.49 -14.63
CA LYS A 233 -0.87 3.49 -15.66
C LYS A 233 -0.71 2.85 -17.04
N ASP A 234 -0.09 1.67 -17.12
CA ASP A 234 0.11 0.97 -18.39
C ASP A 234 -1.21 0.38 -18.93
N ALA A 235 -2.10 -0.13 -18.07
CA ALA A 235 -3.45 -0.55 -18.44
C ALA A 235 -4.31 0.64 -18.92
N MET A 236 -4.20 1.82 -18.27
CA MET A 236 -4.88 3.04 -18.72
C MET A 236 -4.44 3.47 -20.13
N LYS A 237 -3.18 3.25 -20.53
CA LYS A 237 -2.74 3.48 -21.91
C LYS A 237 -3.45 2.54 -22.90
N VAL A 238 -3.74 1.30 -22.49
CA VAL A 238 -4.49 0.35 -23.32
C VAL A 238 -5.93 0.81 -23.48
N VAL A 239 -6.61 1.20 -22.38
CA VAL A 239 -7.94 1.79 -22.41
C VAL A 239 -7.97 3.02 -23.31
N PHE A 240 -7.01 3.93 -23.15
CA PHE A 240 -6.91 5.15 -23.93
C PHE A 240 -6.75 4.88 -25.43
N ASN A 241 -6.03 3.83 -25.82
CA ASN A 241 -5.83 3.49 -27.23
C ASN A 241 -6.96 2.65 -27.84
N GLN A 242 -7.93 2.24 -27.03
CA GLN A 242 -9.09 1.48 -27.54
C GLN A 242 -9.87 2.30 -28.56
N LYS A 243 -10.21 1.68 -29.69
CA LYS A 243 -11.06 2.25 -30.74
C LYS A 243 -12.48 1.74 -30.53
N GLY A 244 -13.46 2.63 -30.60
CA GLY A 244 -14.87 2.28 -30.47
C GLY A 244 -15.59 3.13 -29.42
N GLY A 245 -16.91 3.12 -29.45
CA GLY A 245 -17.78 3.89 -28.54
C GLY A 245 -18.18 3.13 -27.28
N SER A 246 -17.75 1.87 -27.12
CA SER A 246 -18.07 1.03 -25.97
C SER A 246 -16.82 0.31 -25.45
N PHE A 247 -16.80 0.03 -24.15
CA PHE A 247 -15.76 -0.79 -23.54
C PHE A 247 -15.84 -2.22 -24.04
N SER A 248 -14.70 -2.78 -24.51
CA SER A 248 -14.61 -4.17 -24.95
C SER A 248 -13.90 -5.02 -23.92
N ILE A 249 -14.48 -6.16 -23.57
CA ILE A 249 -13.86 -7.17 -22.69
C ILE A 249 -12.54 -7.72 -23.26
N ASP A 250 -12.35 -7.68 -24.58
CA ASP A 250 -11.13 -8.17 -25.22
C ASP A 250 -9.86 -7.47 -24.71
N ILE A 251 -10.00 -6.26 -24.13
CA ILE A 251 -8.90 -5.53 -23.50
C ILE A 251 -8.25 -6.35 -22.38
N MET A 252 -8.99 -7.25 -21.73
CA MET A 252 -8.48 -8.10 -20.65
C MET A 252 -7.39 -9.08 -21.14
N ALA A 253 -7.32 -9.37 -22.43
CA ALA A 253 -6.27 -10.20 -23.03
C ALA A 253 -4.97 -9.41 -23.33
N ASP A 254 -4.97 -8.09 -23.22
CA ASP A 254 -3.76 -7.29 -23.43
C ASP A 254 -2.71 -7.56 -22.36
N SER A 255 -1.46 -7.71 -22.78
CA SER A 255 -0.35 -8.07 -21.90
C SER A 255 -0.10 -7.07 -20.73
N LYS A 256 -0.42 -5.79 -20.93
CA LYS A 256 -0.29 -4.75 -19.89
C LYS A 256 -1.43 -4.86 -18.88
N VAL A 257 -2.62 -5.21 -19.34
CA VAL A 257 -3.76 -5.47 -18.45
C VAL A 257 -3.52 -6.74 -17.63
N GLN A 258 -2.99 -7.80 -18.28
CA GLN A 258 -2.60 -9.03 -17.57
C GLN A 258 -1.56 -8.76 -16.48
N LYS A 259 -0.57 -7.89 -16.72
CA LYS A 259 0.42 -7.49 -15.69
C LYS A 259 -0.21 -6.75 -14.51
N LEU A 260 -1.27 -5.96 -14.71
CA LEU A 260 -1.99 -5.35 -13.59
C LEU A 260 -2.74 -6.40 -12.78
N ILE A 261 -3.38 -7.37 -13.44
CA ILE A 261 -4.04 -8.50 -12.76
C ILE A 261 -3.03 -9.32 -11.95
N GLU A 262 -1.87 -9.63 -12.53
CA GLU A 262 -0.79 -10.33 -11.83
C GLU A 262 -0.28 -9.54 -10.63
N ALA A 263 -0.06 -8.23 -10.77
CA ALA A 263 0.39 -7.37 -9.67
C ALA A 263 -0.62 -7.35 -8.50
N HIS A 264 -1.93 -7.28 -8.78
CA HIS A 264 -2.96 -7.41 -7.76
C HIS A 264 -2.93 -8.78 -7.08
N ALA A 265 -2.87 -9.85 -7.88
CA ALA A 265 -2.85 -11.22 -7.38
C ALA A 265 -1.61 -11.48 -6.51
N ASP A 266 -0.44 -10.96 -6.90
CA ASP A 266 0.81 -11.12 -6.16
C ASP A 266 0.77 -10.44 -4.80
N VAL A 267 0.15 -9.25 -4.70
CA VAL A 267 -0.09 -8.60 -3.40
C VAL A 267 -0.90 -9.53 -2.49
N LEU A 268 -1.97 -10.12 -3.00
CA LEU A 268 -2.83 -11.02 -2.22
C LEU A 268 -2.13 -12.35 -1.87
N ASN A 269 -1.36 -12.89 -2.78
CA ASN A 269 -0.67 -14.18 -2.64
C ASN A 269 0.45 -14.15 -1.58
N ARG A 270 1.02 -12.99 -1.28
CA ARG A 270 2.05 -12.84 -0.22
C ARG A 270 1.61 -13.44 1.12
N ASN A 271 0.33 -13.33 1.46
CA ASN A 271 -0.23 -13.92 2.68
C ASN A 271 -0.32 -15.44 2.63
N ILE A 272 -0.73 -15.99 1.48
CA ILE A 272 -0.90 -17.43 1.32
C ILE A 272 0.44 -18.16 1.44
N GLN A 273 1.53 -17.56 0.97
CA GLN A 273 2.86 -18.15 0.99
C GLN A 273 3.41 -18.38 2.41
N ARG A 274 2.88 -17.70 3.41
CA ARG A 274 3.37 -17.71 4.80
C ARG A 274 2.59 -18.65 5.71
N VAL A 275 1.42 -19.09 5.27
CA VAL A 275 0.58 -19.98 6.04
C VAL A 275 0.91 -21.42 5.68
N GLU A 276 1.17 -22.25 6.68
CA GLU A 276 1.38 -23.68 6.50
C GLU A 276 0.04 -24.34 6.15
N MET A 277 -0.06 -24.90 4.95
CA MET A 277 -1.23 -25.56 4.41
C MET A 277 -0.83 -26.53 3.30
N SER A 278 -1.75 -27.42 2.91
CA SER A 278 -1.51 -28.34 1.78
C SER A 278 -1.28 -27.56 0.48
N GLU A 279 -0.49 -28.15 -0.42
CA GLU A 279 -0.23 -27.58 -1.75
C GLU A 279 -1.53 -27.46 -2.57
N THR A 280 -2.47 -28.37 -2.36
CA THR A 280 -3.80 -28.34 -3.00
C THR A 280 -4.58 -27.11 -2.55
N MET A 281 -4.62 -26.82 -1.26
CA MET A 281 -5.29 -25.63 -0.72
C MET A 281 -4.62 -24.35 -1.21
N ARG A 282 -3.28 -24.30 -1.18
CA ARG A 282 -2.49 -23.17 -1.69
C ARG A 282 -2.82 -22.85 -3.13
N LYS A 283 -2.82 -23.84 -4.02
CA LYS A 283 -3.18 -23.66 -5.44
C LYS A 283 -4.61 -23.14 -5.64
N ARG A 284 -5.56 -23.64 -4.83
CA ARG A 284 -6.96 -23.17 -4.89
C ARG A 284 -7.07 -21.70 -4.51
N LEU A 285 -6.44 -21.28 -3.40
CA LEU A 285 -6.48 -19.90 -2.94
C LEU A 285 -5.76 -18.96 -3.91
N THR A 286 -4.58 -19.33 -4.42
CA THR A 286 -3.84 -18.55 -5.42
C THR A 286 -4.66 -18.35 -6.71
N ARG A 287 -5.30 -19.42 -7.20
CA ARG A 287 -6.20 -19.31 -8.34
C ARG A 287 -7.39 -18.40 -8.09
N SER A 288 -7.97 -18.44 -6.90
CA SER A 288 -9.07 -17.55 -6.51
C SER A 288 -8.63 -16.09 -6.49
N ASN A 289 -7.45 -15.79 -5.95
CA ASN A 289 -6.91 -14.44 -5.95
C ASN A 289 -6.68 -13.91 -7.37
N TYR A 290 -6.19 -14.75 -8.28
CA TYR A 290 -6.01 -14.35 -9.67
C TYR A 290 -7.35 -14.04 -10.37
N ILE A 291 -8.35 -14.91 -10.21
CA ILE A 291 -9.71 -14.69 -10.75
C ILE A 291 -10.32 -13.41 -10.19
N PHE A 292 -10.22 -13.22 -8.88
CA PHE A 292 -10.71 -12.02 -8.21
C PHE A 292 -10.02 -10.76 -8.74
N SER A 293 -8.68 -10.79 -8.88
CA SER A 293 -7.90 -9.69 -9.43
C SER A 293 -8.30 -9.35 -10.86
N GLY A 294 -8.63 -10.37 -11.67
CA GLY A 294 -9.17 -10.18 -13.02
C GLY A 294 -10.52 -9.46 -13.02
N MET A 295 -11.46 -9.89 -12.16
CA MET A 295 -12.77 -9.25 -12.02
C MET A 295 -12.65 -7.80 -11.55
N LYS A 296 -11.80 -7.55 -10.56
CA LYS A 296 -11.49 -6.22 -10.04
C LYS A 296 -10.95 -5.32 -11.15
N THR A 297 -9.93 -5.79 -11.87
CA THR A 297 -9.33 -5.03 -12.98
C THR A 297 -10.36 -4.74 -14.08
N PHE A 298 -11.23 -5.68 -14.41
CA PHE A 298 -12.31 -5.43 -15.36
C PHE A 298 -13.21 -4.27 -14.92
N HIS A 299 -13.65 -4.24 -13.67
CA HIS A 299 -14.49 -3.16 -13.15
C HIS A 299 -13.75 -1.82 -13.16
N GLU A 300 -12.49 -1.80 -12.76
CA GLU A 300 -11.62 -0.64 -12.74
C GLU A 300 -11.46 -0.01 -14.14
N LEU A 301 -11.18 -0.84 -15.16
CA LEU A 301 -11.03 -0.37 -16.53
C LEU A 301 -12.37 0.07 -17.15
N ASN A 302 -13.45 -0.64 -16.84
CA ASN A 302 -14.79 -0.27 -17.31
C ASN A 302 -15.27 1.05 -16.70
N GLU A 303 -14.97 1.30 -15.43
CA GLU A 303 -15.26 2.58 -14.76
C GLU A 303 -14.41 3.73 -15.32
N ALA A 304 -13.18 3.45 -15.73
CA ALA A 304 -12.29 4.43 -16.34
C ALA A 304 -12.69 4.82 -17.76
N PHE A 305 -13.31 3.93 -18.52
CA PHE A 305 -13.60 4.11 -19.95
C PHE A 305 -14.43 5.37 -20.29
N PRO A 306 -15.50 5.72 -19.56
CA PRO A 306 -16.27 6.94 -19.81
C PRO A 306 -15.45 8.22 -19.67
N SER A 307 -14.37 8.21 -18.88
CA SER A 307 -13.50 9.37 -18.67
C SER A 307 -12.64 9.75 -19.89
N LEU A 308 -12.68 8.94 -20.97
CA LEU A 308 -11.99 9.24 -22.23
C LEU A 308 -12.49 10.50 -22.93
N LEU A 309 -13.75 10.87 -22.71
CA LEU A 309 -14.39 12.02 -23.34
C LEU A 309 -14.53 13.19 -22.36
N ASP A 310 -14.45 14.40 -22.89
CA ASP A 310 -14.78 15.61 -22.16
C ASP A 310 -16.33 15.86 -22.15
N SER A 311 -16.78 16.93 -21.49
CA SER A 311 -18.19 17.32 -21.43
C SER A 311 -18.82 17.65 -22.79
N ASN A 312 -17.98 17.89 -23.81
CA ASN A 312 -18.41 18.19 -25.18
C ASN A 312 -18.36 16.96 -26.09
N GLY A 313 -18.00 15.78 -25.56
CA GLY A 313 -17.83 14.54 -26.29
C GLY A 313 -16.54 14.43 -27.10
N ASN A 314 -15.58 15.35 -26.92
CA ASN A 314 -14.27 15.25 -27.56
C ASN A 314 -13.33 14.34 -26.75
N ARG A 315 -12.45 13.67 -27.47
CA ARG A 315 -11.43 12.82 -26.83
C ARG A 315 -10.40 13.68 -26.10
N LYS A 316 -10.17 13.38 -24.83
CA LYS A 316 -9.16 14.03 -24.00
C LYS A 316 -7.73 13.67 -24.42
N THR A 317 -6.75 14.47 -24.00
CA THR A 317 -5.35 14.05 -23.99
C THR A 317 -5.14 12.93 -22.97
N PHE A 318 -4.08 12.12 -23.13
CA PHE A 318 -3.81 11.04 -22.20
C PHE A 318 -3.57 11.55 -20.77
N GLU A 319 -2.89 12.68 -20.60
CA GLU A 319 -2.68 13.29 -19.29
C GLU A 319 -3.98 13.74 -18.63
N ALA A 320 -4.87 14.39 -19.36
CA ALA A 320 -6.17 14.78 -18.84
C ALA A 320 -7.00 13.56 -18.43
N PHE A 321 -7.03 12.52 -19.27
CA PHE A 321 -7.68 11.26 -18.95
C PHE A 321 -7.06 10.61 -17.69
N LEU A 322 -5.73 10.51 -17.61
CA LEU A 322 -5.04 9.91 -16.47
C LEU A 322 -5.32 10.67 -15.16
N ASN A 323 -5.44 12.00 -15.21
CA ASN A 323 -5.81 12.80 -14.05
C ASN A 323 -7.24 12.49 -13.57
N ASP A 324 -8.18 12.33 -14.49
CA ASP A 324 -9.57 12.04 -14.13
C ASP A 324 -9.74 10.65 -13.50
N VAL A 325 -8.96 9.67 -13.95
CA VAL A 325 -9.02 8.30 -13.40
C VAL A 325 -8.18 8.09 -12.14
N ARG A 326 -7.48 9.10 -11.63
CA ARG A 326 -6.73 9.01 -10.36
C ARG A 326 -7.60 8.59 -9.18
N LYS A 327 -8.87 9.02 -9.16
CA LYS A 327 -9.82 8.62 -8.10
C LYS A 327 -10.09 7.12 -8.16
N ILE A 328 -10.19 6.54 -9.36
CA ILE A 328 -10.37 5.12 -9.59
C ILE A 328 -9.15 4.36 -9.06
N ASP A 329 -7.94 4.75 -9.47
CA ASP A 329 -6.67 4.18 -8.98
C ASP A 329 -6.61 4.19 -7.45
N ASN A 330 -6.89 5.33 -6.82
CA ASN A 330 -6.87 5.45 -5.38
C ASN A 330 -7.90 4.54 -4.69
N THR A 331 -9.09 4.42 -5.24
CA THR A 331 -10.14 3.58 -4.69
C THR A 331 -9.77 2.09 -4.76
N TYR A 332 -9.41 1.61 -5.94
CA TYR A 332 -9.16 0.19 -6.19
C TYR A 332 -7.79 -0.28 -5.68
N ASN A 333 -6.75 0.53 -5.83
CA ASN A 333 -5.37 0.13 -5.65
C ASN A 333 -4.76 0.54 -4.30
N SER A 334 -5.46 1.36 -3.52
CA SER A 334 -5.06 1.71 -2.16
C SER A 334 -6.05 1.18 -1.13
N ASN A 335 -7.33 1.57 -1.22
CA ASN A 335 -8.31 1.28 -0.17
C ASN A 335 -8.81 -0.15 -0.23
N TYR A 336 -9.29 -0.57 -1.41
CA TYR A 336 -9.84 -1.91 -1.57
C TYR A 336 -8.77 -2.96 -1.44
N LEU A 337 -7.63 -2.78 -2.09
CA LEU A 337 -6.55 -3.76 -2.06
C LEU A 337 -6.04 -4.04 -0.65
N ARG A 338 -6.05 -3.04 0.26
CA ARG A 338 -5.72 -3.27 1.68
C ARG A 338 -6.75 -4.14 2.39
N ALA A 339 -8.04 -3.86 2.19
CA ALA A 339 -9.12 -4.66 2.79
C ALA A 339 -9.10 -6.09 2.24
N GLU A 340 -8.87 -6.24 0.95
CA GLU A 340 -8.72 -7.52 0.25
C GLU A 340 -7.52 -8.32 0.79
N TYR A 341 -6.38 -7.67 0.98
CA TYR A 341 -5.19 -8.28 1.55
C TYR A 341 -5.46 -8.85 2.96
N ASN A 342 -6.08 -8.05 3.83
CA ASN A 342 -6.42 -8.50 5.18
C ASN A 342 -7.42 -9.66 5.16
N PHE A 343 -8.38 -9.63 4.25
CA PHE A 343 -9.36 -10.70 4.09
C PHE A 343 -8.70 -12.00 3.60
N VAL A 344 -7.80 -11.92 2.63
CA VAL A 344 -7.05 -13.10 2.13
C VAL A 344 -6.16 -13.68 3.21
N GLN A 345 -5.54 -12.85 4.06
CA GLN A 345 -4.77 -13.33 5.20
C GLN A 345 -5.63 -14.14 6.16
N SER A 346 -6.75 -13.58 6.60
CA SER A 346 -7.68 -14.30 7.49
C SER A 346 -8.22 -15.56 6.84
N SER A 347 -8.51 -15.53 5.55
CA SER A 347 -9.00 -16.70 4.80
C SER A 347 -7.94 -17.80 4.72
N ALA A 348 -6.68 -17.45 4.49
CA ALA A 348 -5.59 -18.43 4.43
C ALA A 348 -5.37 -19.11 5.80
N GLU A 349 -5.37 -18.34 6.88
CA GLU A 349 -5.24 -18.86 8.25
C GLU A 349 -6.41 -19.78 8.62
N MET A 350 -7.63 -19.40 8.24
CA MET A 350 -8.83 -20.21 8.52
C MET A 350 -8.89 -21.47 7.64
N ALA A 351 -8.43 -21.40 6.39
CA ALA A 351 -8.34 -22.57 5.52
C ALA A 351 -7.34 -23.61 6.06
N ALA A 352 -6.20 -23.16 6.57
CA ALA A 352 -5.21 -24.04 7.20
C ALA A 352 -5.75 -24.69 8.49
N LYS A 353 -6.55 -23.95 9.28
CA LYS A 353 -7.25 -24.53 10.45
C LYS A 353 -8.29 -25.57 10.01
N TRP A 354 -9.03 -25.28 8.95
CA TRP A 354 -10.04 -26.21 8.43
C TRP A 354 -9.43 -27.54 7.98
N GLU A 355 -8.28 -27.53 7.32
CA GLU A 355 -7.58 -28.78 6.96
C GLU A 355 -7.33 -29.66 8.19
N ARG A 356 -6.80 -29.06 9.25
CA ARG A 356 -6.54 -29.80 10.52
C ARG A 356 -7.80 -30.29 11.19
N PHE A 357 -8.84 -29.46 11.26
CA PHE A 357 -10.12 -29.88 11.83
C PHE A 357 -10.78 -31.01 11.02
N SER A 358 -10.62 -30.99 9.69
CA SER A 358 -11.15 -32.03 8.80
C SER A 358 -10.45 -33.39 9.01
N GLU A 359 -9.16 -33.40 9.39
CA GLU A 359 -8.43 -34.64 9.73
C GLU A 359 -8.97 -35.30 11.00
N ASP A 360 -9.37 -34.50 11.99
CA ASP A 360 -9.96 -34.97 13.23
C ASP A 360 -11.42 -35.39 13.08
N GLY A 361 -12.13 -34.82 12.11
CA GLY A 361 -13.56 -35.05 11.88
C GLY A 361 -14.43 -34.72 13.11
N ASP A 362 -15.53 -35.43 13.30
CA ASP A 362 -16.49 -35.19 14.38
C ASP A 362 -16.06 -35.72 15.77
N ARG A 363 -14.79 -36.08 15.94
CA ARG A 363 -14.24 -36.43 17.26
C ARG A 363 -14.26 -35.27 18.24
N TYR A 364 -14.23 -34.05 17.73
CA TYR A 364 -14.26 -32.80 18.49
C TYR A 364 -15.30 -31.85 17.90
N ASN A 365 -15.78 -30.94 18.73
CA ASN A 365 -16.63 -29.85 18.29
C ASN A 365 -15.80 -28.62 17.98
N LEU A 366 -16.26 -27.83 17.04
CA LEU A 366 -15.70 -26.54 16.71
C LEU A 366 -16.53 -25.45 17.37
N GLN A 367 -15.86 -24.41 17.91
CA GLN A 367 -16.55 -23.28 18.52
C GLN A 367 -16.23 -21.99 17.76
N TYR A 368 -17.29 -21.25 17.41
CA TYR A 368 -17.17 -19.92 16.80
C TYR A 368 -16.76 -18.89 17.86
N ARG A 369 -15.72 -18.12 17.59
CA ARG A 369 -15.18 -17.08 18.48
C ARG A 369 -15.09 -15.73 17.77
N THR A 370 -15.65 -14.70 18.38
CA THR A 370 -15.46 -13.32 17.95
C THR A 370 -14.28 -12.67 18.66
N ALA A 371 -13.82 -11.51 18.16
CA ALA A 371 -12.83 -10.70 18.86
C ALA A 371 -13.33 -10.10 20.20
N ASN A 372 -14.62 -10.22 20.48
CA ASN A 372 -15.29 -9.79 21.70
C ASN A 372 -14.98 -8.33 22.09
N ASP A 373 -14.93 -7.44 21.10
CA ASP A 373 -14.74 -5.99 21.27
C ASP A 373 -15.87 -5.20 20.62
N GLY A 374 -15.96 -3.90 20.92
CA GLY A 374 -17.01 -3.02 20.40
C GLY A 374 -17.02 -2.81 18.87
N LYS A 375 -16.14 -3.50 18.11
CA LYS A 375 -16.06 -3.44 16.66
C LYS A 375 -16.59 -4.71 15.99
N VAL A 376 -17.08 -5.68 16.77
CA VAL A 376 -17.72 -6.91 16.25
C VAL A 376 -19.11 -6.54 15.76
N ARG A 377 -19.45 -6.97 14.53
CA ARG A 377 -20.79 -6.76 13.96
C ARG A 377 -21.82 -7.51 14.78
N PRO A 378 -23.05 -6.96 14.98
CA PRO A 378 -24.09 -7.61 15.79
C PRO A 378 -24.40 -9.04 15.35
N GLU A 379 -24.49 -9.29 14.04
CA GLU A 379 -24.73 -10.61 13.46
C GLU A 379 -23.60 -11.60 13.77
N HIS A 380 -22.34 -11.15 13.83
CA HIS A 380 -21.23 -12.00 14.25
C HIS A 380 -21.20 -12.21 15.76
N ALA A 381 -21.58 -11.20 16.53
CA ALA A 381 -21.64 -11.31 18.00
C ALA A 381 -22.65 -12.38 18.42
N ALA A 382 -23.76 -12.51 17.68
CA ALA A 382 -24.79 -13.54 17.93
C ALA A 382 -24.26 -14.98 17.72
N LEU A 383 -23.20 -15.17 16.93
CA LEU A 383 -22.60 -16.47 16.67
C LEU A 383 -21.54 -16.86 17.71
N ASN A 384 -21.15 -15.93 18.59
CA ASN A 384 -20.08 -16.17 19.55
C ASN A 384 -20.43 -17.30 20.52
N GLY A 385 -19.58 -18.32 20.62
CA GLY A 385 -19.79 -19.47 21.48
C GLY A 385 -20.63 -20.61 20.87
N VAL A 386 -21.16 -20.46 19.67
CA VAL A 386 -21.81 -21.57 18.95
C VAL A 386 -20.81 -22.70 18.80
N THR A 387 -21.19 -23.90 19.26
CA THR A 387 -20.32 -25.08 19.33
C THR A 387 -20.99 -26.25 18.66
N LEU A 388 -20.42 -26.74 17.56
CA LEU A 388 -21.04 -27.77 16.69
C LEU A 388 -19.94 -28.68 16.11
N PRO A 389 -20.26 -29.93 15.71
CA PRO A 389 -19.30 -30.81 15.04
C PRO A 389 -18.87 -30.24 13.67
N PRO A 390 -17.69 -30.58 13.17
CA PRO A 390 -17.22 -30.14 11.85
C PRO A 390 -18.15 -30.45 10.69
N SER A 391 -18.91 -31.53 10.77
CA SER A 391 -19.89 -31.95 9.75
C SER A 391 -21.19 -31.13 9.73
N ASP A 392 -21.42 -30.27 10.73
CA ASP A 392 -22.64 -29.48 10.80
C ASP A 392 -22.70 -28.45 9.64
N PRO A 393 -23.85 -28.35 8.93
CA PRO A 393 -24.05 -27.39 7.84
C PRO A 393 -23.83 -25.92 8.23
N PHE A 394 -23.91 -25.59 9.50
CA PHE A 394 -23.57 -24.25 10.01
C PHE A 394 -22.23 -23.76 9.51
N TRP A 395 -21.22 -24.63 9.44
CA TRP A 395 -19.88 -24.27 9.01
C TRP A 395 -19.78 -23.99 7.51
N GLU A 396 -20.70 -24.48 6.72
CA GLU A 396 -20.77 -24.11 5.31
C GLU A 396 -21.17 -22.65 5.13
N GLU A 397 -21.96 -22.10 6.05
CA GLU A 397 -22.47 -20.75 5.97
C GLU A 397 -21.69 -19.76 6.83
N TYR A 398 -21.28 -20.12 8.03
CA TYR A 398 -20.74 -19.19 9.02
C TYR A 398 -19.26 -19.37 9.35
N TYR A 399 -18.53 -20.28 8.69
CA TYR A 399 -17.09 -20.43 8.92
C TYR A 399 -16.34 -19.16 8.51
N PRO A 400 -15.54 -18.52 9.44
CA PRO A 400 -14.90 -17.24 9.16
C PRO A 400 -13.82 -17.33 8.04
N PRO A 401 -13.45 -16.18 7.44
CA PRO A 401 -13.96 -14.84 7.67
C PRO A 401 -15.30 -14.59 6.99
N ASN A 402 -16.23 -13.94 7.68
CA ASN A 402 -17.53 -13.57 7.16
C ASN A 402 -17.53 -12.07 6.79
N GLY A 403 -16.96 -11.74 5.63
CA GLY A 403 -16.87 -10.38 5.10
C GLY A 403 -15.57 -9.62 5.46
N TRP A 404 -15.45 -8.41 4.92
CA TRP A 404 -14.28 -7.57 5.05
C TRP A 404 -13.96 -7.22 6.50
N ASN A 405 -12.65 -7.27 6.84
CA ASN A 405 -12.16 -6.97 8.19
C ASN A 405 -12.79 -7.85 9.30
N CYS A 406 -13.34 -9.01 8.95
CA CYS A 406 -13.77 -9.99 9.92
C CYS A 406 -12.58 -10.52 10.72
N ARG A 407 -12.69 -10.46 12.07
CA ARG A 407 -11.67 -10.94 13.01
C ARG A 407 -12.17 -12.12 13.84
N CYS A 408 -13.23 -12.76 13.39
CA CYS A 408 -13.72 -13.97 14.00
C CYS A 408 -12.80 -15.14 13.67
N THR A 409 -12.81 -16.15 14.53
CA THR A 409 -12.03 -17.37 14.38
C THR A 409 -12.84 -18.57 14.82
N VAL A 410 -12.33 -19.76 14.57
CA VAL A 410 -12.87 -21.02 15.08
C VAL A 410 -11.77 -21.71 15.89
N VAL A 411 -12.15 -22.32 16.98
CA VAL A 411 -11.29 -23.15 17.83
C VAL A 411 -11.93 -24.53 18.01
N GLN A 412 -11.12 -25.54 18.19
CA GLN A 412 -11.50 -26.90 18.50
C GLN A 412 -11.54 -27.10 20.02
#